data_221b9ccf1c4e240c0f769b22e8081e8f
#
_entry.id   221b9ccf1c4e240c0f769b22e8081e8f
#
_cell.length_a   1.000
_cell.length_b   1.000
_cell.length_c   1.000
_cell.angle_alpha   90.00
_cell.angle_beta   90.00
_cell.angle_gamma   90.00
#
_symmetry.space_group_name_H-M   'P 1'
#
loop_
_entity.id
_entity.type
_entity.pdbx_description
1 polymer ?
#
loop_
_entity_poly.entity_id
_entity_poly.type
_entity_poly.pdbx_seq_one_letter_code
_entity_poly.pdbx_strand_id
1 'polypeptide(L)'
;MIKTLTKAQKMEREKFRIPRSVQDAIPIRRIYADGIFQVGNQYSKTWSFTDINYAIAGKEDKTSMFLDYSELLNALDSGASAKITIYNRRINKAEFERSVLLPDKDDGLDEYRHEFNQMLTAQVTGTSNSIVRERYLTVSVVKRNADEARSYFARVGTDLVTHLAQLSSVAQELTLTERLHIFRDFFKAGEQAAAEFNIHEHAKRGLHFKDWFCPDSMEFAADHFKIDARYGRVLYLQDYASYIKDSFVSELCDLDRDLMLSMQTIRFGSFARPSPAVAPVRATMCGRRSLRVSPSPIPLDTPVLISVQ
;
A
#
# COMPACT_ATOMS: atom_id res chain seq x y z
N MET A 1 -15.60 -31.83 32.19
CA MET A 1 -15.37 -30.38 32.11
C MET A 1 -14.92 -30.04 30.68
N ILE A 2 -15.82 -29.61 29.83
CA ILE A 2 -15.49 -29.27 28.44
C ILE A 2 -14.89 -27.84 28.45
N LYS A 3 -13.58 -27.74 28.24
CA LYS A 3 -12.92 -26.45 28.12
C LYS A 3 -13.44 -25.76 26.85
N THR A 4 -14.24 -24.72 27.01
CA THR A 4 -14.62 -23.83 25.93
C THR A 4 -13.36 -23.19 25.38
N LEU A 5 -12.99 -23.54 24.15
CA LEU A 5 -11.84 -22.94 23.46
C LEU A 5 -12.10 -21.43 23.29
N THR A 6 -11.16 -20.60 23.65
CA THR A 6 -11.22 -19.17 23.41
C THR A 6 -11.28 -18.88 21.91
N LYS A 7 -11.83 -17.71 21.52
CA LYS A 7 -11.96 -17.31 20.11
C LYS A 7 -10.61 -17.32 19.37
N ALA A 8 -9.52 -16.98 20.06
CA ALA A 8 -8.15 -17.06 19.54
C ALA A 8 -7.73 -18.51 19.24
N GLN A 9 -8.01 -19.46 20.15
CA GLN A 9 -7.69 -20.87 19.94
C GLN A 9 -8.53 -21.52 18.84
N LYS A 10 -9.73 -20.99 18.55
CA LYS A 10 -10.52 -21.40 17.38
C LYS A 10 -9.91 -20.88 16.09
N MET A 11 -9.38 -19.65 16.06
CA MET A 11 -8.69 -19.09 14.89
C MET A 11 -7.40 -19.84 14.56
N GLU A 12 -6.62 -20.25 15.57
CA GLU A 12 -5.43 -21.09 15.36
C GLU A 12 -5.74 -22.49 14.77
N ARG A 13 -6.97 -22.96 14.92
CA ARG A 13 -7.41 -24.25 14.37
C ARG A 13 -8.05 -24.15 12.98
N GLU A 14 -8.30 -22.96 12.47
CA GLU A 14 -8.72 -22.79 11.08
C GLU A 14 -7.59 -23.27 10.17
N LYS A 15 -7.83 -24.42 9.51
CA LYS A 15 -6.87 -24.98 8.55
C LYS A 15 -6.65 -23.93 7.47
N PHE A 16 -5.41 -23.47 7.32
CA PHE A 16 -5.01 -22.65 6.20
C PHE A 16 -5.43 -23.35 4.89
N ARG A 17 -6.29 -22.68 4.14
CA ARG A 17 -6.76 -23.19 2.85
C ARG A 17 -5.81 -22.67 1.77
N ILE A 18 -5.07 -23.55 1.16
CA ILE A 18 -4.20 -23.19 0.04
C ILE A 18 -5.09 -22.66 -1.11
N PRO A 19 -4.86 -21.45 -1.61
CA PRO A 19 -5.58 -20.90 -2.76
C PRO A 19 -5.42 -21.83 -3.97
N ARG A 20 -6.48 -22.02 -4.73
CA ARG A 20 -6.47 -22.87 -5.93
C ARG A 20 -6.12 -22.08 -7.20
N SER A 21 -6.27 -20.77 -7.15
CA SER A 21 -5.97 -19.85 -8.25
C SER A 21 -5.30 -18.59 -7.72
N VAL A 22 -4.63 -17.85 -8.58
CA VAL A 22 -4.05 -16.54 -8.26
C VAL A 22 -5.13 -15.58 -7.78
N GLN A 23 -6.31 -15.61 -8.38
CA GLN A 23 -7.44 -14.80 -7.98
C GLN A 23 -7.94 -15.12 -6.57
N ASP A 24 -7.88 -16.39 -6.14
CA ASP A 24 -8.24 -16.80 -4.77
C ASP A 24 -7.21 -16.36 -3.74
N ALA A 25 -5.94 -16.22 -4.15
CA ALA A 25 -4.86 -15.73 -3.27
C ALA A 25 -5.07 -14.26 -2.86
N ILE A 26 -5.74 -13.47 -3.69
CA ILE A 26 -6.04 -12.07 -3.41
C ILE A 26 -7.45 -11.96 -2.81
N PRO A 27 -7.59 -11.54 -1.52
CA PRO A 27 -8.84 -11.67 -0.78
C PRO A 27 -9.92 -10.64 -1.15
N ILE A 28 -9.69 -9.74 -2.12
CA ILE A 28 -10.68 -8.74 -2.56
C ILE A 28 -11.87 -9.47 -3.18
N ARG A 29 -13.04 -9.28 -2.59
CA ARG A 29 -14.26 -9.99 -3.01
C ARG A 29 -15.10 -9.18 -3.98
N ARG A 30 -15.23 -7.89 -3.72
CA ARG A 30 -16.00 -6.94 -4.53
C ARG A 30 -15.31 -5.60 -4.58
N ILE A 31 -15.53 -4.90 -5.67
CA ILE A 31 -15.16 -3.51 -5.89
C ILE A 31 -16.41 -2.72 -6.25
N TYR A 32 -16.48 -1.47 -5.84
CA TYR A 32 -17.60 -0.57 -6.09
C TYR A 32 -17.12 0.64 -6.87
N ALA A 33 -18.00 1.23 -7.69
CA ALA A 33 -17.69 2.37 -8.55
C ALA A 33 -17.18 3.60 -7.77
N ASP A 34 -17.59 3.73 -6.51
CA ASP A 34 -17.18 4.77 -5.57
C ASP A 34 -15.82 4.50 -4.89
N GLY A 35 -15.02 3.59 -5.45
CA GLY A 35 -13.69 3.28 -4.96
C GLY A 35 -13.66 2.44 -3.67
N ILE A 36 -14.77 1.93 -3.18
CA ILE A 36 -14.80 1.04 -2.02
C ILE A 36 -14.43 -0.39 -2.42
N PHE A 37 -13.54 -1.03 -1.65
CA PHE A 37 -13.17 -2.43 -1.81
C PHE A 37 -13.69 -3.25 -0.63
N GLN A 38 -14.15 -4.47 -0.91
CA GLN A 38 -14.71 -5.39 0.10
C GLN A 38 -13.89 -6.67 0.21
N VAL A 39 -13.50 -6.98 1.44
CA VAL A 39 -12.84 -8.24 1.85
C VAL A 39 -13.69 -8.87 2.96
N GLY A 40 -14.44 -9.92 2.67
CA GLY A 40 -15.40 -10.46 3.63
C GLY A 40 -16.45 -9.42 4.02
N ASN A 41 -16.52 -9.09 5.32
CA ASN A 41 -17.39 -8.04 5.87
C ASN A 41 -16.64 -6.71 6.11
N GLN A 42 -15.39 -6.63 5.73
CA GLN A 42 -14.58 -5.44 5.85
C GLN A 42 -14.63 -4.64 4.55
N TYR A 43 -14.90 -3.37 4.68
CA TYR A 43 -14.90 -2.39 3.59
C TYR A 43 -13.74 -1.44 3.79
N SER A 44 -13.11 -1.02 2.71
CA SER A 44 -11.99 -0.09 2.74
C SER A 44 -12.10 0.97 1.68
N LYS A 45 -11.66 2.18 2.01
CA LYS A 45 -11.54 3.32 1.09
C LYS A 45 -10.16 3.96 1.25
N THR A 46 -9.63 4.55 0.20
CA THR A 46 -8.27 5.07 0.18
C THR A 46 -8.26 6.51 -0.30
N TRP A 47 -7.45 7.32 0.34
CA TRP A 47 -7.13 8.70 -0.04
C TRP A 47 -5.64 8.78 -0.36
N SER A 48 -5.28 9.51 -1.41
CA SER A 48 -3.92 10.00 -1.60
C SER A 48 -3.72 11.27 -0.81
N PHE A 49 -2.51 11.54 -0.35
CA PHE A 49 -2.20 12.79 0.33
C PHE A 49 -0.79 13.26 -0.01
N THR A 50 -0.59 14.59 0.02
CA THR A 50 0.71 15.19 -0.28
C THR A 50 1.63 15.16 0.94
N ASP A 51 2.90 15.50 0.74
CA ASP A 51 3.88 15.53 1.83
C ASP A 51 3.53 16.55 2.90
N ILE A 52 3.88 16.23 4.12
CA ILE A 52 3.77 17.11 5.27
C ILE A 52 5.18 17.63 5.55
N ASN A 53 5.34 18.95 5.55
CA ASN A 53 6.64 19.58 5.63
C ASN A 53 7.22 19.57 7.07
N TYR A 54 7.30 18.38 7.64
CA TYR A 54 7.76 18.18 9.02
C TYR A 54 9.26 18.44 9.19
N ALA A 55 10.07 18.17 8.18
CA ALA A 55 11.54 18.21 8.29
C ALA A 55 12.07 19.61 8.66
N ILE A 56 11.51 20.66 8.03
CA ILE A 56 11.94 22.06 8.21
C ILE A 56 11.14 22.81 9.28
N ALA A 57 10.11 22.20 9.85
CA ALA A 57 9.28 22.82 10.89
C ALA A 57 10.06 23.05 12.19
N GLY A 58 9.71 24.13 12.89
CA GLY A 58 10.24 24.44 14.21
C GLY A 58 9.80 23.40 15.27
N LYS A 59 10.39 23.46 16.46
CA LYS A 59 10.09 22.48 17.52
C LYS A 59 8.62 22.57 17.99
N GLU A 60 8.08 23.76 18.10
CA GLU A 60 6.69 23.99 18.51
C GLU A 60 5.72 23.51 17.43
N ASP A 61 6.01 23.82 16.16
CA ASP A 61 5.23 23.36 15.02
C ASP A 61 5.22 21.83 14.91
N LYS A 62 6.36 21.17 15.13
CA LYS A 62 6.45 19.71 15.17
C LYS A 62 5.56 19.10 16.24
N THR A 63 5.48 19.75 17.41
CA THR A 63 4.60 19.30 18.49
C THR A 63 3.13 19.47 18.09
N SER A 64 2.77 20.60 17.50
CA SER A 64 1.40 20.83 16.97
C SER A 64 1.04 19.81 15.91
N MET A 65 1.89 19.59 14.91
CA MET A 65 1.68 18.59 13.85
C MET A 65 1.50 17.17 14.42
N PHE A 66 2.21 16.82 15.49
CA PHE A 66 2.03 15.53 16.14
C PHE A 66 0.66 15.41 16.84
N LEU A 67 0.18 16.49 17.45
CA LEU A 67 -1.15 16.53 18.06
C LEU A 67 -2.23 16.42 16.99
N ASP A 68 -2.13 17.19 15.91
CA ASP A 68 -3.08 17.15 14.79
C ASP A 68 -3.11 15.76 14.13
N TYR A 69 -1.96 15.12 13.97
CA TYR A 69 -1.87 13.74 13.50
C TYR A 69 -2.54 12.75 14.46
N SER A 70 -2.37 12.96 15.76
CA SER A 70 -3.03 12.15 16.78
C SER A 70 -4.55 12.32 16.76
N GLU A 71 -5.04 13.54 16.55
CA GLU A 71 -6.47 13.83 16.38
C GLU A 71 -7.05 13.15 15.14
N LEU A 72 -6.34 13.20 14.00
CA LEU A 72 -6.73 12.49 12.78
C LEU A 72 -6.95 10.98 13.04
N LEU A 73 -6.02 10.33 13.76
CA LEU A 73 -6.18 8.92 14.11
C LEU A 73 -7.31 8.70 15.13
N ASN A 74 -7.52 9.64 16.05
CA ASN A 74 -8.57 9.57 17.06
C ASN A 74 -9.97 9.85 16.51
N ALA A 75 -10.10 10.52 15.36
CA ALA A 75 -11.37 10.75 14.68
C ALA A 75 -11.99 9.44 14.13
N LEU A 76 -11.20 8.38 14.00
CA LEU A 76 -11.70 7.08 13.55
C LEU A 76 -12.50 6.38 14.65
N ASP A 77 -13.60 5.70 14.27
CA ASP A 77 -14.42 4.92 15.17
C ASP A 77 -13.65 3.71 15.75
N SER A 78 -14.11 3.23 16.92
CA SER A 78 -13.61 1.97 17.47
C SER A 78 -13.92 0.81 16.52
N GLY A 79 -12.92 0.00 16.20
CA GLY A 79 -13.05 -1.10 15.22
C GLY A 79 -12.74 -0.69 13.77
N ALA A 80 -12.48 0.58 13.49
CA ALA A 80 -11.84 1.02 12.27
C ALA A 80 -10.33 0.84 12.39
N SER A 81 -9.67 0.59 11.26
CA SER A 81 -8.22 0.60 11.16
C SER A 81 -7.77 1.57 10.09
N ALA A 82 -6.70 2.30 10.36
CA ALA A 82 -6.02 3.14 9.39
C ALA A 82 -4.73 2.47 8.95
N LYS A 83 -4.46 2.51 7.65
CA LYS A 83 -3.20 2.06 7.07
C LYS A 83 -2.60 3.17 6.23
N ILE A 84 -1.44 3.66 6.64
CA ILE A 84 -0.62 4.57 5.84
C ILE A 84 0.28 3.71 4.98
N THR A 85 0.29 3.98 3.69
CA THR A 85 1.16 3.31 2.73
C THR A 85 1.99 4.36 2.02
N ILE A 86 3.32 4.21 2.06
CA ILE A 86 4.27 4.99 1.28
C ILE A 86 4.75 4.08 0.17
N TYR A 87 4.56 4.50 -1.06
CA TYR A 87 4.90 3.73 -2.24
C TYR A 87 5.91 4.49 -3.08
N ASN A 88 7.15 4.02 -3.06
CA ASN A 88 8.19 4.47 -3.96
C ASN A 88 8.13 3.60 -5.21
N ARG A 89 7.95 4.20 -6.36
CA ARG A 89 8.01 3.52 -7.64
C ARG A 89 8.91 4.27 -8.62
N ARG A 90 9.60 3.54 -9.44
CA ARG A 90 10.35 4.16 -10.55
C ARG A 90 9.37 4.74 -11.56
N ILE A 91 9.70 5.93 -12.07
CA ILE A 91 8.94 6.58 -13.12
C ILE A 91 8.93 5.67 -14.34
N ASN A 92 7.76 5.31 -14.83
CA ASN A 92 7.63 4.65 -16.11
C ASN A 92 7.97 5.65 -17.23
N LYS A 93 8.92 5.28 -18.10
CA LYS A 93 9.36 6.14 -19.20
C LYS A 93 8.20 6.67 -20.05
N ALA A 94 7.23 5.83 -20.37
CA ALA A 94 6.06 6.22 -21.16
C ALA A 94 5.12 7.19 -20.42
N GLU A 95 5.02 7.09 -19.10
CA GLU A 95 4.24 8.01 -18.26
C GLU A 95 4.95 9.35 -18.15
N PHE A 96 6.28 9.34 -17.98
CA PHE A 96 7.12 10.53 -17.98
C PHE A 96 7.01 11.26 -19.31
N GLU A 97 7.18 10.57 -20.44
CA GLU A 97 7.08 11.15 -21.77
C GLU A 97 5.71 11.82 -21.99
N ARG A 98 4.63 11.21 -21.51
CA ARG A 98 3.28 11.73 -21.65
C ARG A 98 2.97 12.92 -20.75
N SER A 99 3.50 12.93 -19.53
CA SER A 99 3.12 13.90 -18.50
C SER A 99 4.06 15.11 -18.41
N VAL A 100 5.31 14.95 -18.81
CA VAL A 100 6.35 15.95 -18.59
C VAL A 100 6.89 16.54 -19.88
N LEU A 101 6.99 15.75 -20.96
CA LEU A 101 7.51 16.23 -22.23
C LEU A 101 6.49 17.12 -22.93
N LEU A 102 6.98 18.19 -23.53
CA LEU A 102 6.17 19.11 -24.32
C LEU A 102 5.86 18.47 -25.69
N PRO A 103 4.57 18.33 -26.06
CA PRO A 103 4.20 17.81 -27.37
C PRO A 103 4.50 18.85 -28.47
N ASP A 104 4.78 18.38 -29.65
CA ASP A 104 4.94 19.21 -30.84
C ASP A 104 3.61 19.92 -31.19
N LYS A 105 3.68 21.19 -31.58
CA LYS A 105 2.50 22.02 -31.88
C LYS A 105 2.50 22.63 -33.29
N ASP A 106 3.55 22.37 -34.08
CA ASP A 106 3.73 22.87 -35.41
C ASP A 106 3.60 24.42 -35.54
N ASP A 107 4.12 25.12 -34.52
CA ASP A 107 4.06 26.57 -34.35
C ASP A 107 5.41 27.26 -34.58
N GLY A 108 6.39 26.54 -35.15
CA GLY A 108 7.76 27.03 -35.41
C GLY A 108 8.65 27.06 -34.15
N LEU A 109 8.17 26.57 -32.99
CA LEU A 109 8.92 26.50 -31.75
C LEU A 109 9.30 25.05 -31.37
N ASP A 110 9.08 24.10 -32.26
CA ASP A 110 9.28 22.68 -31.96
C ASP A 110 10.76 22.32 -31.75
N GLU A 111 11.69 23.03 -32.38
CA GLU A 111 13.13 22.87 -32.16
C GLU A 111 13.50 23.15 -30.68
N TYR A 112 12.96 24.21 -30.11
CA TYR A 112 13.17 24.55 -28.68
C TYR A 112 12.49 23.55 -27.74
N ARG A 113 11.33 23.01 -28.12
CA ARG A 113 10.66 21.94 -27.38
C ARG A 113 11.50 20.67 -27.38
N HIS A 114 12.07 20.30 -28.49
CA HIS A 114 12.96 19.14 -28.60
C HIS A 114 14.22 19.30 -27.74
N GLU A 115 14.87 20.47 -27.77
CA GLU A 115 16.03 20.74 -26.93
C GLU A 115 15.67 20.66 -25.43
N PHE A 116 14.58 21.28 -25.03
CA PHE A 116 14.06 21.23 -23.66
C PHE A 116 13.72 19.79 -23.25
N ASN A 117 13.04 19.04 -24.08
CA ASN A 117 12.70 17.64 -23.84
C ASN A 117 13.95 16.75 -23.73
N GLN A 118 14.97 16.98 -24.55
CA GLN A 118 16.26 16.29 -24.43
C GLN A 118 16.94 16.58 -23.09
N MET A 119 16.95 17.82 -22.65
CA MET A 119 17.52 18.22 -21.36
C MET A 119 16.78 17.51 -20.21
N LEU A 120 15.45 17.52 -20.21
CA LEU A 120 14.63 16.82 -19.20
C LEU A 120 14.89 15.32 -19.19
N THR A 121 14.93 14.69 -20.35
CA THR A 121 15.21 13.25 -20.49
C THR A 121 16.61 12.90 -20.00
N ALA A 122 17.62 13.71 -20.32
CA ALA A 122 18.98 13.54 -19.84
C ALA A 122 19.08 13.67 -18.30
N GLN A 123 18.33 14.62 -17.72
CA GLN A 123 18.28 14.83 -16.29
C GLN A 123 17.64 13.65 -15.55
N VAL A 124 16.56 13.07 -16.07
CA VAL A 124 15.87 11.92 -15.46
C VAL A 124 16.68 10.64 -15.63
N THR A 125 17.35 10.45 -16.77
CA THR A 125 18.18 9.24 -17.00
C THR A 125 19.52 9.31 -16.31
N GLY A 126 20.07 10.50 -16.08
CA GLY A 126 21.39 10.72 -15.47
C GLY A 126 21.39 10.80 -13.94
N THR A 127 20.24 10.98 -13.32
CA THR A 127 20.12 11.07 -11.86
C THR A 127 19.42 9.84 -11.29
N SER A 128 19.87 9.35 -10.14
CA SER A 128 19.20 8.30 -9.36
C SER A 128 17.79 8.70 -8.87
N ASN A 129 17.32 9.89 -9.21
CA ASN A 129 16.05 10.48 -8.75
C ASN A 129 14.83 10.13 -9.62
N SER A 130 14.83 8.98 -10.27
CA SER A 130 13.68 8.51 -11.05
C SER A 130 12.57 7.87 -10.17
N ILE A 131 12.54 8.16 -8.87
CA ILE A 131 11.55 7.62 -7.95
C ILE A 131 10.47 8.66 -7.66
N VAL A 132 9.22 8.27 -7.93
CA VAL A 132 8.02 8.98 -7.46
C VAL A 132 7.60 8.36 -6.13
N ARG A 133 7.38 9.21 -5.14
CA ARG A 133 6.89 8.80 -3.82
C ARG A 133 5.43 9.17 -3.66
N GLU A 134 4.58 8.17 -3.64
CA GLU A 134 3.14 8.32 -3.44
C GLU A 134 2.76 7.92 -2.00
N ARG A 135 1.79 8.61 -1.43
CA ARG A 135 1.34 8.40 -0.05
C ARG A 135 -0.15 8.15 -0.05
N TYR A 136 -0.55 7.10 0.63
CA TYR A 136 -1.94 6.68 0.72
C TYR A 136 -2.37 6.44 2.15
N LEU A 137 -3.55 6.91 2.47
CA LEU A 137 -4.25 6.59 3.72
C LEU A 137 -5.45 5.70 3.39
N THR A 138 -5.43 4.47 3.84
CA THR A 138 -6.54 3.53 3.68
C THR A 138 -7.24 3.32 5.01
N VAL A 139 -8.51 3.63 5.06
CA VAL A 139 -9.37 3.33 6.20
C VAL A 139 -10.18 2.09 5.91
N SER A 140 -10.21 1.17 6.87
CA SER A 140 -10.97 -0.07 6.78
C SER A 140 -11.91 -0.21 7.97
N VAL A 141 -13.13 -0.65 7.72
CA VAL A 141 -14.18 -0.81 8.75
C VAL A 141 -15.03 -2.04 8.45
N VAL A 142 -15.49 -2.70 9.51
CA VAL A 142 -16.45 -3.81 9.38
C VAL A 142 -17.85 -3.25 9.44
N LYS A 143 -18.64 -3.46 8.38
CA LYS A 143 -20.06 -3.06 8.27
C LYS A 143 -20.92 -4.22 7.75
N ARG A 144 -22.23 -4.13 7.94
CA ARG A 144 -23.16 -5.18 7.50
C ARG A 144 -23.36 -5.18 5.99
N ASN A 145 -23.41 -4.00 5.40
CA ASN A 145 -23.64 -3.81 3.96
C ASN A 145 -22.83 -2.63 3.41
N ALA A 146 -22.85 -2.47 2.09
CA ALA A 146 -22.12 -1.42 1.39
C ALA A 146 -22.67 -0.03 1.66
N ASP A 147 -23.97 0.13 1.91
CA ASP A 147 -24.60 1.44 2.11
C ASP A 147 -24.22 2.03 3.47
N GLU A 148 -24.16 1.18 4.51
CA GLU A 148 -23.59 1.58 5.81
C GLU A 148 -22.11 1.98 5.68
N ALA A 149 -21.35 1.29 4.83
CA ALA A 149 -19.96 1.61 4.59
C ALA A 149 -19.81 2.95 3.83
N ARG A 150 -20.67 3.22 2.84
CA ARG A 150 -20.71 4.51 2.12
C ARG A 150 -20.99 5.67 3.04
N SER A 151 -22.02 5.56 3.86
CA SER A 151 -22.39 6.58 4.85
C SER A 151 -21.24 6.84 5.84
N TYR A 152 -20.56 5.78 6.27
CA TYR A 152 -19.39 5.88 7.13
C TYR A 152 -18.23 6.61 6.44
N PHE A 153 -17.86 6.21 5.23
CA PHE A 153 -16.74 6.82 4.51
C PHE A 153 -17.03 8.25 4.06
N ALA A 154 -18.30 8.61 3.77
CA ALA A 154 -18.65 9.98 3.48
C ALA A 154 -18.38 10.91 4.68
N ARG A 155 -18.77 10.50 5.90
CA ARG A 155 -18.50 11.26 7.12
C ARG A 155 -17.02 11.32 7.43
N VAL A 156 -16.38 10.15 7.55
CA VAL A 156 -14.96 10.07 7.92
C VAL A 156 -14.05 10.68 6.87
N GLY A 157 -14.41 10.59 5.58
CA GLY A 157 -13.65 11.21 4.50
C GLY A 157 -13.56 12.72 4.63
N THR A 158 -14.67 13.39 4.99
CA THR A 158 -14.67 14.84 5.23
C THR A 158 -13.76 15.20 6.41
N ASP A 159 -13.87 14.46 7.51
CA ASP A 159 -13.04 14.69 8.69
C ASP A 159 -11.53 14.47 8.36
N LEU A 160 -11.19 13.41 7.63
CA LEU A 160 -9.82 13.12 7.21
C LEU A 160 -9.23 14.21 6.32
N VAL A 161 -9.99 14.69 5.33
CA VAL A 161 -9.54 15.78 4.44
C VAL A 161 -9.28 17.04 5.24
N THR A 162 -10.16 17.36 6.21
CA THR A 162 -10.02 18.54 7.08
C THR A 162 -8.76 18.43 7.95
N HIS A 163 -8.54 17.30 8.63
CA HIS A 163 -7.36 17.10 9.46
C HIS A 163 -6.05 17.10 8.65
N LEU A 164 -6.04 16.50 7.46
CA LEU A 164 -4.87 16.54 6.58
C LEU A 164 -4.59 17.96 6.06
N ALA A 165 -5.63 18.76 5.80
CA ALA A 165 -5.47 20.17 5.45
C ALA A 165 -4.86 21.00 6.60
N GLN A 166 -5.21 20.71 7.86
CA GLN A 166 -4.57 21.33 9.04
C GLN A 166 -3.07 21.02 9.09
N LEU A 167 -2.68 19.81 8.67
CA LEU A 167 -1.27 19.41 8.50
C LEU A 167 -0.60 19.98 7.24
N SER A 168 -1.25 20.93 6.54
CA SER A 168 -0.79 21.48 5.27
C SER A 168 -0.64 20.44 4.15
N SER A 169 -1.38 19.34 4.21
CA SER A 169 -1.41 18.28 3.22
C SER A 169 -2.73 18.30 2.46
N VAL A 170 -2.65 18.20 1.13
CA VAL A 170 -3.83 18.08 0.28
C VAL A 170 -4.18 16.59 0.16
N ALA A 171 -5.40 16.23 0.56
CA ALA A 171 -5.89 14.88 0.45
C ALA A 171 -6.97 14.76 -0.63
N GLN A 172 -6.89 13.71 -1.42
CA GLN A 172 -7.84 13.39 -2.48
C GLN A 172 -8.31 11.94 -2.37
N GLU A 173 -9.60 11.74 -2.48
CA GLU A 173 -10.20 10.42 -2.54
C GLU A 173 -9.83 9.71 -3.83
N LEU A 174 -9.32 8.48 -3.73
CA LEU A 174 -9.00 7.68 -4.90
C LEU A 174 -10.24 7.05 -5.51
N THR A 175 -10.34 7.16 -6.82
CA THR A 175 -11.33 6.46 -7.64
C THR A 175 -11.08 4.95 -7.67
N LEU A 176 -12.04 4.20 -8.16
CA LEU A 176 -11.90 2.76 -8.39
C LEU A 176 -10.67 2.45 -9.26
N THR A 177 -10.51 3.17 -10.37
CA THR A 177 -9.45 2.96 -11.35
C THR A 177 -8.07 3.23 -10.73
N GLU A 178 -7.89 4.36 -10.04
CA GLU A 178 -6.64 4.71 -9.36
C GLU A 178 -6.25 3.67 -8.32
N ARG A 179 -7.21 3.18 -7.52
CA ARG A 179 -6.93 2.11 -6.56
C ARG A 179 -6.52 0.79 -7.21
N LEU A 180 -7.12 0.43 -8.33
CA LEU A 180 -6.73 -0.76 -9.09
C LEU A 180 -5.36 -0.61 -9.72
N HIS A 181 -4.98 0.60 -10.17
CA HIS A 181 -3.64 0.87 -10.69
C HIS A 181 -2.55 0.57 -9.65
N ILE A 182 -2.74 0.92 -8.39
CA ILE A 182 -1.77 0.60 -7.33
C ILE A 182 -1.51 -0.91 -7.26
N PHE A 183 -2.55 -1.74 -7.37
CA PHE A 183 -2.40 -3.20 -7.39
C PHE A 183 -1.73 -3.68 -8.66
N ARG A 184 -2.07 -3.10 -9.79
CA ARG A 184 -1.48 -3.47 -11.07
C ARG A 184 0.01 -3.15 -11.10
N ASP A 185 0.42 -1.95 -10.68
CA ASP A 185 1.81 -1.54 -10.62
C ASP A 185 2.63 -2.46 -9.70
N PHE A 186 2.03 -2.90 -8.60
CA PHE A 186 2.67 -3.85 -7.68
C PHE A 186 2.82 -5.25 -8.29
N PHE A 187 1.77 -5.80 -8.90
CA PHE A 187 1.78 -7.18 -9.39
C PHE A 187 2.33 -7.30 -10.80
N LYS A 188 2.06 -6.35 -11.68
CA LYS A 188 2.45 -6.34 -13.10
C LYS A 188 3.38 -5.17 -13.40
N ALA A 189 4.47 -5.01 -12.65
CA ALA A 189 5.44 -3.96 -12.88
C ALA A 189 6.05 -4.09 -14.30
N GLY A 190 6.08 -2.98 -15.06
CA GLY A 190 6.65 -2.91 -16.39
C GLY A 190 5.73 -2.28 -17.45
N GLU A 191 5.92 -2.63 -18.72
CA GLU A 191 5.28 -2.00 -19.90
C GLU A 191 3.75 -2.04 -19.90
N GLN A 192 3.14 -2.92 -19.15
CA GLN A 192 1.68 -3.10 -19.11
C GLN A 192 0.96 -2.09 -18.18
N ALA A 193 1.70 -1.25 -17.47
CA ALA A 193 1.13 -0.28 -16.53
C ALA A 193 0.25 0.80 -17.21
N ALA A 194 0.44 1.05 -18.51
CA ALA A 194 -0.25 2.10 -19.25
C ALA A 194 -1.69 1.78 -19.70
N ALA A 195 -2.21 0.57 -19.43
CA ALA A 195 -3.55 0.20 -19.88
C ALA A 195 -4.65 0.83 -19.00
N GLU A 196 -5.60 1.53 -19.60
CA GLU A 196 -6.77 2.04 -18.90
C GLU A 196 -7.73 0.90 -18.51
N PHE A 197 -8.24 0.97 -17.28
CA PHE A 197 -9.24 0.03 -16.80
C PHE A 197 -10.65 0.55 -17.09
N ASN A 198 -11.41 -0.21 -17.87
CA ASN A 198 -12.83 0.05 -18.10
C ASN A 198 -13.67 -1.10 -17.55
N ILE A 199 -14.33 -0.87 -16.42
CA ILE A 199 -15.14 -1.89 -15.74
C ILE A 199 -16.28 -2.42 -16.62
N HIS A 200 -16.87 -1.56 -17.45
CA HIS A 200 -17.99 -1.95 -18.34
C HIS A 200 -17.52 -2.85 -19.47
N GLU A 201 -16.36 -2.58 -20.03
CA GLU A 201 -15.78 -3.42 -21.08
C GLU A 201 -15.36 -4.78 -20.53
N HIS A 202 -14.73 -4.80 -19.35
CA HIS A 202 -14.38 -6.05 -18.66
C HIS A 202 -15.63 -6.89 -18.37
N ALA A 203 -16.70 -6.28 -17.85
CA ALA A 203 -17.96 -6.97 -17.57
C ALA A 203 -18.61 -7.49 -18.86
N LYS A 204 -18.62 -6.73 -19.96
CA LYS A 204 -19.13 -7.17 -21.26
C LYS A 204 -18.39 -8.37 -21.82
N ARG A 205 -17.07 -8.46 -21.59
CA ARG A 205 -16.23 -9.58 -22.00
C ARG A 205 -16.35 -10.80 -21.07
N GLY A 206 -17.12 -10.71 -19.98
CA GLY A 206 -17.23 -11.76 -18.97
C GLY A 206 -15.96 -11.98 -18.13
N LEU A 207 -15.04 -11.01 -18.16
CA LEU A 207 -13.78 -11.07 -17.39
C LEU A 207 -14.01 -10.62 -15.95
N HIS A 208 -13.35 -11.28 -15.03
CA HIS A 208 -13.36 -10.84 -13.62
C HIS A 208 -12.41 -9.65 -13.45
N PHE A 209 -12.78 -8.67 -12.60
CA PHE A 209 -11.95 -7.47 -12.39
C PHE A 209 -10.52 -7.77 -11.92
N LYS A 210 -10.30 -8.91 -11.26
CA LYS A 210 -8.97 -9.35 -10.82
C LYS A 210 -8.06 -9.71 -11.99
N ASP A 211 -8.59 -10.15 -13.12
CA ASP A 211 -7.80 -10.51 -14.31
C ASP A 211 -6.98 -9.32 -14.82
N TRP A 212 -7.43 -8.12 -14.51
CA TRP A 212 -6.74 -6.91 -14.94
C TRP A 212 -5.44 -6.63 -14.19
N PHE A 213 -5.34 -6.98 -12.90
CA PHE A 213 -4.19 -6.67 -12.08
C PHE A 213 -3.49 -7.90 -11.46
N CYS A 214 -4.14 -9.06 -11.43
CA CYS A 214 -3.50 -10.27 -10.91
C CYS A 214 -2.32 -10.68 -11.80
N PRO A 215 -1.24 -11.21 -11.22
CA PRO A 215 -0.18 -11.86 -11.97
C PRO A 215 -0.70 -13.13 -12.63
N ASP A 216 0.00 -13.60 -13.64
CA ASP A 216 -0.41 -14.80 -14.40
C ASP A 216 -0.09 -16.09 -13.62
N SER A 217 0.95 -16.05 -12.77
CA SER A 217 1.33 -17.18 -11.93
C SER A 217 1.80 -16.77 -10.54
N MET A 218 1.52 -17.61 -9.55
CA MET A 218 2.08 -17.54 -8.20
C MET A 218 2.51 -18.94 -7.76
N GLU A 219 3.77 -19.12 -7.41
CA GLU A 219 4.33 -20.35 -6.88
C GLU A 219 4.84 -20.10 -5.46
N PHE A 220 4.55 -21.01 -4.54
CA PHE A 220 4.98 -20.89 -3.15
C PHE A 220 5.83 -22.10 -2.77
N ALA A 221 7.10 -21.85 -2.43
CA ALA A 221 8.04 -22.82 -1.92
C ALA A 221 8.31 -22.62 -0.42
N ALA A 222 9.14 -23.46 0.18
CA ALA A 222 9.43 -23.39 1.60
C ALA A 222 10.30 -22.18 2.00
N ASP A 223 11.11 -21.67 1.10
CA ASP A 223 12.11 -20.61 1.33
C ASP A 223 11.93 -19.37 0.46
N HIS A 224 11.09 -19.46 -0.57
CA HIS A 224 10.79 -18.36 -1.48
C HIS A 224 9.38 -18.49 -2.07
N PHE A 225 8.92 -17.45 -2.68
CA PHE A 225 7.77 -17.47 -3.59
C PHE A 225 8.17 -16.88 -4.94
N LYS A 226 7.39 -17.18 -5.97
CA LYS A 226 7.58 -16.64 -7.30
C LYS A 226 6.27 -16.04 -7.78
N ILE A 227 6.34 -14.83 -8.29
CA ILE A 227 5.23 -14.12 -8.95
C ILE A 227 5.67 -13.83 -10.37
N ASP A 228 5.06 -14.49 -11.33
CA ASP A 228 5.49 -14.51 -12.74
C ASP A 228 6.98 -14.86 -12.86
N ALA A 229 7.81 -13.98 -13.39
CA ALA A 229 9.26 -14.17 -13.51
C ALA A 229 10.06 -13.70 -12.28
N ARG A 230 9.40 -13.11 -11.25
CA ARG A 230 10.07 -12.49 -10.11
C ARG A 230 10.08 -13.41 -8.91
N TYR A 231 11.23 -13.52 -8.28
CA TYR A 231 11.39 -14.25 -7.02
C TYR A 231 11.24 -13.31 -5.83
N GLY A 232 10.59 -13.81 -4.77
CA GLY A 232 10.43 -13.08 -3.53
C GLY A 232 10.73 -13.96 -2.31
N ARG A 233 11.04 -13.32 -1.20
CA ARG A 233 11.24 -13.97 0.09
C ARG A 233 10.57 -13.16 1.18
N VAL A 234 9.92 -13.84 2.12
CA VAL A 234 9.34 -13.21 3.30
C VAL A 234 10.42 -13.16 4.38
N LEU A 235 10.69 -11.97 4.89
CA LEU A 235 11.54 -11.72 6.04
C LEU A 235 10.66 -11.21 7.18
N TYR A 236 10.98 -11.60 8.41
CA TYR A 236 10.32 -11.10 9.60
C TYR A 236 11.36 -10.76 10.68
N LEU A 237 11.06 -9.74 11.47
CA LEU A 237 11.88 -9.40 12.62
C LEU A 237 11.58 -10.39 13.72
N GLN A 238 12.60 -11.11 14.18
CA GLN A 238 12.48 -12.06 15.29
C GLN A 238 12.61 -11.34 16.63
N ASP A 239 13.54 -10.40 16.71
CA ASP A 239 13.82 -9.62 17.91
C ASP A 239 13.68 -8.13 17.57
N TYR A 240 13.03 -7.39 18.45
CA TYR A 240 12.84 -5.95 18.29
C TYR A 240 13.88 -5.21 19.12
N ALA A 241 14.47 -4.18 18.53
CA ALA A 241 15.30 -3.25 19.30
C ALA A 241 14.43 -2.54 20.34
N SER A 242 15.02 -2.24 21.49
CA SER A 242 14.34 -1.51 22.58
C SER A 242 14.02 -0.06 22.20
N TYR A 243 14.66 0.45 21.17
CA TYR A 243 14.48 1.81 20.65
C TYR A 243 14.62 1.81 19.12
N ILE A 244 13.70 2.51 18.46
CA ILE A 244 13.74 2.78 17.02
C ILE A 244 13.89 4.29 16.85
N LYS A 245 14.82 4.72 16.01
CA LYS A 245 15.02 6.15 15.70
C LYS A 245 13.84 6.71 14.93
N ASP A 246 13.50 7.97 15.16
CA ASP A 246 12.43 8.67 14.43
C ASP A 246 12.70 8.73 12.92
N SER A 247 13.98 8.74 12.51
CA SER A 247 14.41 8.75 11.11
C SER A 247 14.23 7.41 10.38
N PHE A 248 13.88 6.32 11.07
CA PHE A 248 13.84 4.96 10.49
C PHE A 248 12.96 4.86 9.24
N VAL A 249 11.76 5.45 9.28
CA VAL A 249 10.84 5.44 8.14
C VAL A 249 11.38 6.27 6.98
N SER A 250 11.98 7.43 7.27
CA SER A 250 12.61 8.28 6.26
C SER A 250 13.77 7.58 5.59
N GLU A 251 14.68 6.98 6.38
CA GLU A 251 15.84 6.24 5.87
C GLU A 251 15.42 5.07 4.95
N LEU A 252 14.34 4.36 5.29
CA LEU A 252 13.79 3.31 4.44
C LEU A 252 13.19 3.88 3.14
N CYS A 253 12.49 5.00 3.23
CA CYS A 253 11.87 5.64 2.07
C CYS A 253 12.90 6.31 1.14
N ASP A 254 14.08 6.63 1.63
CA ASP A 254 15.15 7.25 0.85
C ASP A 254 16.01 6.23 0.08
N LEU A 255 15.71 4.94 0.21
CA LEU A 255 16.33 3.91 -0.60
C LEU A 255 15.95 4.11 -2.08
N ASP A 256 16.97 4.09 -2.96
CA ASP A 256 16.78 4.16 -4.43
C ASP A 256 16.25 2.80 -4.97
N ARG A 257 15.05 2.44 -4.53
CA ARG A 257 14.40 1.16 -4.86
C ARG A 257 12.90 1.30 -4.87
N ASP A 258 12.25 0.44 -5.65
CA ASP A 258 10.83 0.24 -5.53
C ASP A 258 10.51 -0.32 -4.14
N LEU A 259 9.73 0.41 -3.37
CA LEU A 259 9.41 0.11 -1.98
C LEU A 259 7.94 0.41 -1.71
N MET A 260 7.25 -0.53 -1.10
CA MET A 260 5.93 -0.29 -0.52
C MET A 260 6.01 -0.51 0.99
N LEU A 261 6.04 0.58 1.75
CA LEU A 261 6.01 0.57 3.21
C LEU A 261 4.59 0.78 3.69
N SER A 262 4.07 -0.14 4.49
CA SER A 262 2.73 -0.02 5.09
C SER A 262 2.81 -0.04 6.60
N MET A 263 2.20 0.98 7.22
CA MET A 263 2.04 1.11 8.68
C MET A 263 0.56 1.03 9.01
N GLN A 264 0.16 0.08 9.84
CA GLN A 264 -1.24 -0.11 10.20
C GLN A 264 -1.47 0.26 11.67
N THR A 265 -2.46 1.13 11.89
CA THR A 265 -2.92 1.51 13.22
C THR A 265 -4.30 0.92 13.45
N ILE A 266 -4.45 0.21 14.55
CA ILE A 266 -5.73 -0.37 14.99
C ILE A 266 -6.13 0.31 16.28
N ARG A 267 -7.31 0.92 16.30
CA ARG A 267 -7.86 1.51 17.50
C ARG A 267 -8.55 0.43 18.33
N PHE A 268 -8.07 0.21 19.55
CA PHE A 268 -8.75 -0.64 20.51
C PHE A 268 -9.80 0.19 21.26
N GLY A 269 -11.03 -0.33 21.36
CA GLY A 269 -12.07 0.27 22.21
C GLY A 269 -11.60 0.32 23.68
N SER A 270 -12.07 1.29 24.42
CA SER A 270 -11.68 1.59 25.82
C SER A 270 -11.80 0.42 26.83
N PHE A 271 -12.40 -0.71 26.45
CA PHE A 271 -12.54 -1.91 27.25
C PHE A 271 -11.49 -3.01 26.98
N ALA A 272 -10.68 -2.86 25.96
CA ALA A 272 -9.60 -3.79 25.66
C ALA A 272 -8.24 -3.14 26.01
N ARG A 273 -7.90 -3.07 27.29
CA ARG A 273 -6.47 -3.05 27.61
C ARG A 273 -5.89 -4.34 27.03
N PRO A 274 -4.89 -4.29 26.14
CA PRO A 274 -4.21 -5.49 25.72
C PRO A 274 -3.68 -6.13 27.01
N SER A 275 -4.15 -7.32 27.33
CA SER A 275 -3.47 -8.15 28.29
C SER A 275 -2.01 -8.25 27.82
N PRO A 276 -1.00 -8.13 28.68
CA PRO A 276 0.40 -8.28 28.31
C PRO A 276 0.74 -9.66 27.73
N ALA A 277 -0.26 -10.49 27.49
CA ALA A 277 -0.19 -11.82 26.89
C ALA A 277 -0.64 -11.89 25.43
N VAL A 278 -0.70 -10.80 24.68
CA VAL A 278 -0.68 -10.90 23.21
C VAL A 278 0.78 -11.15 22.83
N ALA A 279 1.19 -12.40 23.04
CA ALA A 279 2.39 -12.91 22.42
C ALA A 279 2.30 -12.69 20.90
N PRO A 280 3.39 -12.27 20.25
CA PRO A 280 3.43 -12.16 18.80
C PRO A 280 2.94 -13.48 18.23
N VAL A 281 2.07 -13.42 17.21
CA VAL A 281 1.62 -14.59 16.46
C VAL A 281 2.88 -15.29 15.98
N ARG A 282 3.29 -16.31 16.72
CA ARG A 282 4.29 -17.25 16.23
C ARG A 282 3.68 -17.93 15.02
N ALA A 283 4.13 -17.53 13.85
CA ALA A 283 4.02 -18.40 12.68
C ALA A 283 4.81 -19.67 13.04
N THR A 284 4.14 -20.67 13.57
CA THR A 284 4.73 -21.98 13.83
C THR A 284 4.89 -22.64 12.47
N MET A 285 5.98 -22.34 11.79
CA MET A 285 6.48 -23.20 10.75
C MET A 285 6.99 -24.46 11.41
N CYS A 286 6.26 -25.56 11.22
CA CYS A 286 6.69 -26.90 11.56
C CYS A 286 7.94 -27.22 10.74
N GLY A 287 9.09 -27.27 11.39
CA GLY A 287 10.34 -27.71 10.76
C GLY A 287 11.57 -27.09 11.40
N ARG A 288 12.09 -27.74 12.48
CA ARG A 288 13.42 -27.47 13.00
C ARG A 288 14.46 -27.76 11.90
N ARG A 289 14.99 -26.70 11.28
CA ARG A 289 16.37 -26.70 10.74
C ARG A 289 16.87 -25.26 10.79
N SER A 290 17.95 -25.03 11.53
CA SER A 290 18.71 -23.79 11.54
C SER A 290 19.30 -23.59 10.14
N LEU A 291 18.81 -22.60 9.40
CA LEU A 291 19.36 -22.20 8.12
C LEU A 291 20.43 -21.13 8.38
N ARG A 292 21.69 -21.50 8.12
CA ARG A 292 22.75 -20.51 7.90
C ARG A 292 22.43 -19.80 6.60
N VAL A 293 22.14 -18.51 6.69
CA VAL A 293 21.94 -17.65 5.52
C VAL A 293 23.32 -17.30 4.97
N SER A 294 23.67 -17.84 3.83
CA SER A 294 24.76 -17.30 3.01
C SER A 294 24.22 -16.07 2.26
N PRO A 295 24.95 -14.93 2.24
CA PRO A 295 24.51 -13.75 1.50
C PRO A 295 24.73 -14.01 0.00
N SER A 296 23.68 -14.35 -0.71
CA SER A 296 23.66 -14.23 -2.17
C SER A 296 23.16 -12.82 -2.52
N PRO A 297 23.76 -12.15 -3.52
CA PRO A 297 23.35 -10.81 -3.92
C PRO A 297 21.90 -10.86 -4.45
N ILE A 298 21.04 -10.02 -3.88
CA ILE A 298 19.66 -9.83 -4.33
C ILE A 298 19.72 -9.12 -5.68
N PRO A 299 19.04 -9.59 -6.73
CA PRO A 299 18.93 -8.88 -8.00
C PRO A 299 18.36 -7.47 -7.81
N LEU A 300 18.90 -6.51 -8.56
CA LEU A 300 18.64 -5.08 -8.42
C LEU A 300 17.18 -4.65 -8.68
N ASP A 301 16.33 -5.51 -9.24
CA ASP A 301 15.00 -5.17 -9.75
C ASP A 301 13.82 -5.77 -8.94
N THR A 302 14.05 -6.17 -7.69
CA THR A 302 12.99 -6.76 -6.87
C THR A 302 12.37 -5.72 -5.95
N PRO A 303 11.05 -5.43 -6.04
CA PRO A 303 10.38 -4.54 -5.11
C PRO A 303 10.42 -5.10 -3.68
N VAL A 304 10.67 -4.23 -2.72
CA VAL A 304 10.70 -4.59 -1.29
C VAL A 304 9.37 -4.21 -0.67
N LEU A 305 8.67 -5.18 -0.12
CA LEU A 305 7.46 -4.96 0.67
C LEU A 305 7.81 -5.02 2.16
N ILE A 306 7.63 -3.92 2.86
CA ILE A 306 7.77 -3.84 4.31
C ILE A 306 6.41 -3.52 4.91
N SER A 307 5.91 -4.39 5.77
CA SER A 307 4.69 -4.14 6.55
C SER A 307 5.05 -4.12 8.03
N VAL A 308 4.72 -3.01 8.70
CA VAL A 308 4.86 -2.84 10.14
C VAL A 308 3.46 -2.85 10.75
N GLN A 309 3.22 -3.75 11.70
CA GLN A 309 1.95 -3.88 12.44
C GLN A 309 2.06 -3.25 13.82
#